data_f69b11797d029bcf8833f198147b344b
#
_entry.id   f69b11797d029bcf8833f198147b344b
#
_cell.length_a   1.000
_cell.length_b   1.000
_cell.length_c   1.000
_cell.angle_alpha   90.00
_cell.angle_beta   90.00
_cell.angle_gamma   90.00
#
_symmetry.space_group_name_H-M   'P 1'
#
loop_
_entity.id
_entity.type
_entity.pdbx_description
1 polymer ?
#
loop_
_entity_poly.entity_id
_entity_poly.type
_entity_poly.pdbx_seq_one_letter_code
_entity_poly.pdbx_strand_id
1 'polypeptide(L)'
;WNWRWCLDYGGGQLMDWIGHHNDIAHWGLEMDKSGPIKVEAKGFRYHGKGMYDQPLDYTVVSEYAGGYTVTLSNKHKMGKDKNRSMGTEWHGENGWIYVDRGRIEASNKDWIIERNDRGPKKAYKAVGGHHQNFIDGIRTRKDCICTAETGHRSATPGHIGYVSDKLGRAIKWDPAKEECVGDAEADKLLKTVNYRGDWKFEA
;
A
#
# COMPACT_ATOMS: atom_id res chain seq x y z
N TRP A 1 12.49 -12.62 13.12
CA TRP A 1 11.41 -13.12 12.28
C TRP A 1 10.04 -12.98 12.96
N ASN A 2 9.88 -13.43 14.18
CA ASN A 2 8.60 -13.51 14.87
C ASN A 2 7.98 -12.15 15.24
N TRP A 3 8.79 -11.14 15.46
CA TRP A 3 8.36 -9.79 15.85
C TRP A 3 7.34 -9.18 14.87
N ARG A 4 7.46 -9.47 13.58
CA ARG A 4 6.58 -8.93 12.54
C ARG A 4 5.11 -9.37 12.67
N TRP A 5 4.86 -10.48 13.41
CA TRP A 5 3.53 -11.05 13.63
C TRP A 5 2.89 -10.59 14.94
N CYS A 6 3.57 -9.74 15.69
CA CYS A 6 3.07 -9.15 16.92
C CYS A 6 2.78 -7.68 16.67
N LEU A 7 1.54 -7.23 16.87
CA LEU A 7 1.08 -5.88 16.56
C LEU A 7 1.89 -4.79 17.27
N ASP A 8 2.38 -5.09 18.45
CA ASP A 8 3.27 -4.19 19.21
C ASP A 8 4.59 -3.87 18.51
N TYR A 9 5.00 -4.66 17.52
CA TYR A 9 6.32 -4.53 16.88
C TYR A 9 6.25 -4.43 15.36
N GLY A 10 5.17 -4.90 14.75
CA GLY A 10 5.04 -4.90 13.30
C GLY A 10 3.62 -5.13 12.83
N GLY A 11 3.36 -4.78 11.59
CA GLY A 11 2.03 -4.82 10.97
C GLY A 11 1.73 -6.10 10.18
N GLY A 12 2.43 -7.22 10.47
CA GLY A 12 2.21 -8.52 9.81
C GLY A 12 2.38 -8.49 8.30
N GLN A 13 1.75 -9.45 7.63
CA GLN A 13 1.86 -9.58 6.17
C GLN A 13 1.30 -8.37 5.44
N LEU A 14 0.20 -7.79 5.91
CA LEU A 14 -0.40 -6.62 5.27
C LEU A 14 0.60 -5.46 5.14
N MET A 15 1.21 -5.06 6.25
CA MET A 15 2.13 -3.92 6.24
C MET A 15 3.50 -4.24 5.64
N ASP A 16 3.93 -5.50 5.71
CA ASP A 16 5.16 -5.97 5.10
C ASP A 16 5.10 -5.92 3.56
N TRP A 17 3.96 -6.29 2.98
CA TRP A 17 3.78 -6.37 1.52
C TRP A 17 3.13 -5.13 0.89
N ILE A 18 2.50 -4.28 1.67
CA ILE A 18 1.84 -3.08 1.15
C ILE A 18 2.84 -2.14 0.44
N GLY A 19 4.02 -1.96 1.03
CA GLY A 19 5.09 -1.15 0.45
C GLY A 19 5.68 -1.70 -0.85
N HIS A 20 5.35 -2.94 -1.23
CA HIS A 20 5.75 -3.51 -2.51
C HIS A 20 4.66 -3.36 -3.57
N HIS A 21 3.45 -3.80 -3.28
CA HIS A 21 2.41 -3.95 -4.30
C HIS A 21 1.44 -2.78 -4.35
N ASN A 22 1.11 -2.17 -3.21
CA ASN A 22 0.31 -0.96 -3.22
C ASN A 22 1.08 0.25 -3.76
N ASP A 23 2.38 0.30 -3.52
CA ASP A 23 3.25 1.31 -4.11
C ASP A 23 3.22 1.25 -5.64
N ILE A 24 3.31 0.03 -6.21
CA ILE A 24 3.16 -0.18 -7.66
C ILE A 24 1.75 0.25 -8.14
N ALA A 25 0.70 -0.06 -7.36
CA ALA A 25 -0.65 0.39 -7.70
C ALA A 25 -0.75 1.92 -7.73
N HIS A 26 -0.17 2.60 -6.75
CA HIS A 26 -0.12 4.06 -6.68
C HIS A 26 0.64 4.67 -7.87
N TRP A 27 1.76 4.07 -8.30
CA TRP A 27 2.48 4.51 -9.49
C TRP A 27 1.60 4.46 -10.74
N GLY A 28 0.89 3.34 -10.94
CA GLY A 28 0.00 3.16 -12.09
C GLY A 28 -1.21 4.09 -12.08
N LEU A 29 -1.62 4.56 -10.90
CA LEU A 29 -2.76 5.44 -10.69
C LEU A 29 -2.36 6.91 -10.47
N GLU A 30 -1.06 7.22 -10.46
CA GLU A 30 -0.51 8.56 -10.16
C GLU A 30 -0.91 9.08 -8.76
N MET A 31 -0.93 8.17 -7.75
CA MET A 31 -1.36 8.47 -6.38
C MET A 31 -0.22 8.56 -5.37
N ASP A 32 1.04 8.67 -5.82
CA ASP A 32 2.23 8.70 -4.95
C ASP A 32 2.21 9.79 -3.87
N LYS A 33 1.44 10.86 -4.09
CA LYS A 33 1.34 12.00 -3.17
C LYS A 33 -0.09 12.25 -2.68
N SER A 34 -0.94 11.24 -2.75
CA SER A 34 -2.32 11.31 -2.35
C SER A 34 -2.71 10.03 -1.61
N GLY A 35 -4.00 9.75 -1.50
CA GLY A 35 -4.50 8.57 -0.82
C GLY A 35 -5.98 8.32 -1.08
N PRO A 36 -6.53 7.28 -0.46
CA PRO A 36 -7.95 6.99 -0.53
C PRO A 36 -8.78 8.07 0.16
N ILE A 37 -10.06 8.15 -0.21
CA ILE A 37 -11.05 8.98 0.48
C ILE A 37 -11.92 8.16 1.45
N LYS A 38 -11.86 6.83 1.34
CA LYS A 38 -12.54 5.90 2.23
C LYS A 38 -11.83 4.56 2.22
N VAL A 39 -11.72 3.93 3.38
CA VAL A 39 -11.12 2.60 3.56
C VAL A 39 -12.01 1.73 4.40
N GLU A 40 -12.19 0.48 3.98
CA GLU A 40 -12.99 -0.52 4.68
C GLU A 40 -12.24 -1.86 4.75
N ALA A 41 -12.09 -2.39 5.96
CA ALA A 41 -11.58 -3.74 6.19
C ALA A 41 -12.69 -4.77 6.01
N LYS A 42 -12.36 -5.90 5.38
CA LYS A 42 -13.30 -7.02 5.17
C LYS A 42 -12.62 -8.35 5.45
N GLY A 43 -13.30 -9.19 6.23
CA GLY A 43 -12.91 -10.58 6.44
C GLY A 43 -11.52 -10.75 7.06
N PHE A 44 -11.11 -9.88 7.94
CA PHE A 44 -9.94 -10.10 8.77
C PHE A 44 -10.18 -11.32 9.65
N ARG A 45 -9.21 -12.21 9.67
CA ARG A 45 -9.25 -13.43 10.47
C ARG A 45 -7.95 -13.58 11.25
N TYR A 46 -8.06 -13.77 12.54
CA TYR A 46 -6.94 -13.85 13.48
C TYR A 46 -6.74 -15.28 14.00
N HIS A 47 -5.57 -15.56 14.54
CA HIS A 47 -5.28 -16.86 15.19
C HIS A 47 -6.15 -17.14 16.42
N GLY A 48 -6.60 -16.10 17.09
CA GLY A 48 -7.46 -16.20 18.27
C GLY A 48 -6.75 -16.57 19.58
N LYS A 49 -5.57 -17.17 19.53
CA LYS A 49 -4.76 -17.51 20.71
C LYS A 49 -3.27 -17.49 20.36
N GLY A 50 -2.46 -17.11 21.33
CA GLY A 50 -1.00 -17.11 21.20
C GLY A 50 -0.40 -15.71 21.09
N MET A 51 0.88 -15.65 20.73
CA MET A 51 1.66 -14.42 20.66
C MET A 51 1.41 -13.62 19.37
N TYR A 52 0.93 -14.31 18.32
CA TYR A 52 0.69 -13.67 17.03
C TYR A 52 -0.72 -13.13 16.97
N ASP A 53 -0.86 -11.82 16.90
CA ASP A 53 -2.12 -11.09 16.88
C ASP A 53 -2.36 -10.33 15.56
N GLN A 54 -1.54 -10.60 14.55
CA GLN A 54 -1.75 -10.11 13.20
C GLN A 54 -2.78 -10.96 12.44
N PRO A 55 -3.52 -10.38 11.48
CA PRO A 55 -4.49 -11.15 10.71
C PRO A 55 -3.81 -12.17 9.80
N LEU A 56 -4.35 -13.39 9.81
CA LEU A 56 -4.01 -14.46 8.85
C LEU A 56 -4.57 -14.19 7.47
N ASP A 57 -5.78 -13.67 7.44
CA ASP A 57 -6.48 -13.28 6.23
C ASP A 57 -6.93 -11.83 6.36
N TYR A 58 -6.84 -11.10 5.27
CA TYR A 58 -7.28 -9.71 5.21
C TYR A 58 -7.75 -9.32 3.81
N THR A 59 -8.66 -8.38 3.78
CA THR A 59 -9.01 -7.60 2.59
C THR A 59 -9.25 -6.17 3.04
N VAL A 60 -8.56 -5.23 2.42
CA VAL A 60 -8.74 -3.80 2.62
C VAL A 60 -9.20 -3.19 1.30
N VAL A 61 -10.37 -2.60 1.29
CA VAL A 61 -10.95 -1.93 0.12
C VAL A 61 -10.83 -0.43 0.31
N SER A 62 -10.15 0.23 -0.60
CA SER A 62 -9.87 1.66 -0.57
C SER A 62 -10.51 2.34 -1.78
N GLU A 63 -11.40 3.31 -1.54
CA GLU A 63 -12.01 4.15 -2.57
C GLU A 63 -11.19 5.43 -2.76
N TYR A 64 -10.98 5.84 -4.00
CA TYR A 64 -10.21 7.03 -4.37
C TYR A 64 -11.08 8.06 -5.09
N ALA A 65 -10.71 9.32 -5.02
CA ALA A 65 -11.45 10.43 -5.62
C ALA A 65 -11.64 10.30 -7.14
N GLY A 66 -10.80 9.54 -7.83
CA GLY A 66 -10.93 9.24 -9.27
C GLY A 66 -12.03 8.24 -9.64
N GLY A 67 -12.84 7.76 -8.65
CA GLY A 67 -13.93 6.81 -8.89
C GLY A 67 -13.49 5.36 -9.06
N TYR A 68 -12.27 5.01 -8.69
CA TYR A 68 -11.75 3.66 -8.68
C TYR A 68 -11.49 3.15 -7.27
N THR A 69 -11.30 1.85 -7.13
CA THR A 69 -10.98 1.19 -5.88
C THR A 69 -9.68 0.42 -5.98
N VAL A 70 -8.91 0.40 -4.88
CA VAL A 70 -7.78 -0.49 -4.70
C VAL A 70 -8.13 -1.52 -3.64
N THR A 71 -7.96 -2.79 -3.95
CA THR A 71 -8.19 -3.89 -3.02
C THR A 71 -6.86 -4.55 -2.66
N LEU A 72 -6.48 -4.47 -1.39
CA LEU A 72 -5.33 -5.17 -0.82
C LEU A 72 -5.82 -6.47 -0.17
N SER A 73 -5.33 -7.61 -0.62
CA SER A 73 -5.79 -8.90 -0.08
C SER A 73 -4.74 -9.98 -0.25
N ASN A 74 -4.65 -10.89 0.70
CA ASN A 74 -3.83 -12.10 0.56
C ASN A 74 -4.62 -13.32 0.04
N LYS A 75 -5.89 -13.13 -0.34
CA LYS A 75 -6.77 -14.20 -0.86
C LYS A 75 -6.99 -14.16 -2.36
N HIS A 76 -6.81 -13.01 -2.98
CA HIS A 76 -7.08 -12.85 -4.40
C HIS A 76 -6.05 -13.58 -5.27
N LYS A 77 -6.53 -14.11 -6.36
CA LYS A 77 -5.72 -14.70 -7.42
C LYS A 77 -5.80 -13.82 -8.65
N MET A 78 -4.65 -13.52 -9.23
CA MET A 78 -4.45 -12.57 -10.32
C MET A 78 -3.85 -13.27 -11.55
N GLY A 79 -3.62 -12.50 -12.60
CA GLY A 79 -3.05 -13.00 -13.86
C GLY A 79 -4.05 -13.76 -14.72
N LYS A 80 -3.62 -14.12 -15.92
CA LYS A 80 -4.45 -14.74 -16.95
C LYS A 80 -5.21 -15.97 -16.44
N ASP A 81 -4.52 -16.86 -15.73
CA ASP A 81 -5.08 -18.15 -15.29
C ASP A 81 -5.56 -18.09 -13.83
N LYS A 82 -5.65 -16.89 -13.23
CA LYS A 82 -5.99 -16.70 -11.81
C LYS A 82 -5.19 -17.58 -10.84
N ASN A 83 -3.90 -17.78 -11.14
CA ASN A 83 -2.99 -18.60 -10.35
C ASN A 83 -1.89 -17.82 -9.64
N ARG A 84 -1.87 -16.47 -9.79
CA ARG A 84 -0.90 -15.57 -9.16
C ARG A 84 -1.42 -15.13 -7.81
N SER A 85 -0.61 -15.28 -6.76
CA SER A 85 -0.93 -14.89 -5.38
C SER A 85 -0.13 -13.66 -4.91
N MET A 86 0.69 -13.08 -5.78
CA MET A 86 1.52 -11.92 -5.49
C MET A 86 1.54 -11.01 -6.73
N GLY A 87 1.54 -9.70 -6.53
CA GLY A 87 1.61 -8.72 -7.62
C GLY A 87 0.56 -7.63 -7.51
N THR A 88 0.42 -6.86 -8.58
CA THR A 88 -0.59 -5.82 -8.76
C THR A 88 -1.32 -6.03 -10.07
N GLU A 89 -2.63 -5.96 -10.06
CA GLU A 89 -3.46 -6.10 -11.25
C GLU A 89 -4.41 -4.90 -11.35
N TRP A 90 -4.39 -4.20 -12.48
CA TRP A 90 -5.31 -3.11 -12.79
C TRP A 90 -6.39 -3.62 -13.74
N HIS A 91 -7.63 -3.28 -13.44
CA HIS A 91 -8.79 -3.56 -14.26
C HIS A 91 -9.37 -2.25 -14.80
N GLY A 92 -9.47 -2.13 -16.10
CA GLY A 92 -10.12 -1.04 -16.81
C GLY A 92 -11.26 -1.54 -17.68
N GLU A 93 -11.97 -0.63 -18.34
CA GLU A 93 -13.09 -0.94 -19.23
C GLU A 93 -12.72 -1.88 -20.37
N ASN A 94 -11.50 -1.76 -20.89
CA ASN A 94 -11.01 -2.51 -22.05
C ASN A 94 -10.25 -3.78 -21.69
N GLY A 95 -10.01 -4.05 -20.40
CA GLY A 95 -9.30 -5.24 -19.94
C GLY A 95 -8.43 -5.01 -18.71
N TRP A 96 -7.42 -5.83 -18.55
CA TRP A 96 -6.58 -5.83 -17.36
C TRP A 96 -5.08 -5.92 -17.71
N ILE A 97 -4.25 -5.41 -16.81
CA ILE A 97 -2.79 -5.57 -16.80
C ILE A 97 -2.38 -6.05 -15.41
N TYR A 98 -1.55 -7.07 -15.38
CA TYR A 98 -0.94 -7.63 -14.17
C TYR A 98 0.57 -7.44 -14.19
N VAL A 99 1.16 -7.11 -13.06
CA VAL A 99 2.61 -6.92 -12.88
C VAL A 99 3.07 -7.61 -11.59
N ASP A 100 4.19 -8.29 -11.71
CA ASP A 100 4.95 -8.87 -10.60
C ASP A 100 6.46 -8.76 -10.89
N ARG A 101 7.29 -9.24 -10.00
CA ARG A 101 8.76 -9.23 -10.13
C ARG A 101 9.21 -9.95 -11.40
N GLY A 102 9.67 -9.17 -12.39
CA GLY A 102 10.14 -9.70 -13.68
C GLY A 102 9.04 -10.26 -14.59
N ARG A 103 7.77 -9.97 -14.32
CA ARG A 103 6.63 -10.45 -15.10
C ARG A 103 5.61 -9.35 -15.35
N ILE A 104 5.09 -9.34 -16.58
CA ILE A 104 3.95 -8.53 -16.98
C ILE A 104 3.01 -9.39 -17.84
N GLU A 105 1.72 -9.34 -17.57
CA GLU A 105 0.65 -10.00 -18.33
C GLU A 105 -0.44 -8.97 -18.62
N ALA A 106 -1.15 -9.15 -19.74
CA ALA A 106 -2.31 -8.30 -20.07
C ALA A 106 -3.37 -9.10 -20.82
N SER A 107 -4.63 -8.68 -20.72
CA SER A 107 -5.73 -9.24 -21.52
C SER A 107 -5.50 -9.04 -23.02
N ASN A 108 -4.90 -7.91 -23.41
CA ASN A 108 -4.42 -7.66 -24.75
C ASN A 108 -2.89 -7.58 -24.75
N LYS A 109 -2.25 -8.54 -25.46
CA LYS A 109 -0.79 -8.62 -25.54
C LYS A 109 -0.14 -7.41 -26.18
N ASP A 110 -0.84 -6.70 -27.07
CA ASP A 110 -0.31 -5.49 -27.71
C ASP A 110 -0.01 -4.36 -26.72
N TRP A 111 -0.64 -4.38 -25.55
CA TRP A 111 -0.41 -3.35 -24.53
C TRP A 111 0.94 -3.44 -23.84
N ILE A 112 1.53 -4.63 -23.82
CA ILE A 112 2.80 -4.89 -23.15
C ILE A 112 3.96 -5.05 -24.14
N ILE A 113 3.71 -4.97 -25.47
CA ILE A 113 4.75 -4.94 -26.48
C ILE A 113 5.40 -3.55 -26.46
N GLU A 114 6.71 -3.51 -26.32
CA GLU A 114 7.46 -2.27 -26.38
C GLU A 114 7.40 -1.67 -27.81
N ARG A 115 6.88 -0.46 -27.93
CA ARG A 115 6.81 0.29 -29.17
C ARG A 115 7.35 1.70 -28.95
N ASN A 116 8.13 2.19 -29.90
CA ASN A 116 8.71 3.54 -29.84
C ASN A 116 7.68 4.67 -30.00
N ASP A 117 6.49 4.36 -30.52
CA ASP A 117 5.39 5.29 -30.82
C ASP A 117 4.40 5.49 -29.66
N ARG A 118 4.61 4.84 -28.52
CA ARG A 118 3.71 4.92 -27.36
C ARG A 118 4.07 6.00 -26.35
N GLY A 119 4.27 7.23 -26.80
CA GLY A 119 4.43 8.39 -25.92
C GLY A 119 5.58 8.30 -24.91
N PRO A 120 5.67 9.24 -23.97
CA PRO A 120 6.76 9.28 -23.01
C PRO A 120 6.68 8.09 -22.04
N LYS A 121 7.78 7.35 -21.89
CA LYS A 121 7.92 6.32 -20.88
C LYS A 121 8.12 6.97 -19.51
N LYS A 122 7.14 6.83 -18.64
CA LYS A 122 7.29 7.17 -17.21
C LYS A 122 8.09 6.04 -16.53
N ALA A 123 9.41 6.04 -16.71
CA ALA A 123 10.26 5.05 -16.07
C ALA A 123 11.02 5.70 -14.91
N TYR A 124 10.74 5.25 -13.70
CA TYR A 124 11.56 5.56 -12.53
C TYR A 124 12.85 4.74 -12.61
N LYS A 125 13.97 5.41 -12.84
CA LYS A 125 15.29 4.77 -12.88
C LYS A 125 16.18 5.33 -11.78
N ALA A 126 16.56 4.47 -10.86
CA ALA A 126 17.68 4.73 -9.96
C ALA A 126 18.99 4.45 -10.70
N VAL A 127 19.61 5.45 -11.30
CA VAL A 127 20.90 5.33 -11.95
C VAL A 127 21.95 4.88 -10.90
N GLY A 128 22.66 3.79 -11.15
CA GLY A 128 23.57 3.17 -10.18
C GLY A 128 22.88 2.34 -9.08
N GLY A 129 21.55 2.15 -9.17
CA GLY A 129 20.75 1.40 -8.21
C GLY A 129 20.29 2.21 -7.00
N HIS A 130 19.50 1.58 -6.13
CA HIS A 130 18.86 2.25 -4.98
C HIS A 130 19.85 2.82 -3.97
N HIS A 131 20.93 2.11 -3.67
CA HIS A 131 21.95 2.58 -2.72
C HIS A 131 22.63 3.84 -3.24
N GLN A 132 23.03 3.86 -4.52
CA GLN A 132 23.63 5.03 -5.13
C GLN A 132 22.64 6.20 -5.18
N ASN A 133 21.39 5.96 -5.52
CA ASN A 133 20.35 6.99 -5.52
C ASN A 133 20.16 7.64 -4.14
N PHE A 134 20.21 6.84 -3.07
CA PHE A 134 20.16 7.36 -1.70
C PHE A 134 21.40 8.23 -1.36
N ILE A 135 22.60 7.74 -1.69
CA ILE A 135 23.85 8.50 -1.47
C ILE A 135 23.84 9.81 -2.27
N ASP A 136 23.37 9.77 -3.50
CA ASP A 136 23.27 10.96 -4.35
C ASP A 136 22.25 11.95 -3.80
N GLY A 137 21.12 11.46 -3.27
CA GLY A 137 20.13 12.29 -2.56
C GLY A 137 20.76 13.04 -1.37
N ILE A 138 21.57 12.35 -0.55
CA ILE A 138 22.30 12.98 0.56
C ILE A 138 23.25 14.07 0.05
N ARG A 139 24.04 13.79 -0.99
CA ARG A 139 25.04 14.70 -1.53
C ARG A 139 24.44 15.90 -2.24
N THR A 140 23.40 15.69 -3.00
CA THR A 140 22.80 16.72 -3.88
C THR A 140 21.63 17.45 -3.24
N ARG A 141 21.09 16.93 -2.13
CA ARG A 141 19.85 17.39 -1.47
C ARG A 141 18.62 17.34 -2.39
N LYS A 142 18.66 16.47 -3.39
CA LYS A 142 17.52 16.18 -4.27
C LYS A 142 16.79 14.95 -3.80
N ASP A 143 15.49 14.90 -4.08
CA ASP A 143 14.66 13.76 -3.77
C ASP A 143 15.20 12.48 -4.43
N CYS A 144 15.14 11.39 -3.66
CA CYS A 144 15.31 10.05 -4.20
C CYS A 144 14.09 9.68 -5.06
N ILE A 145 14.24 8.63 -5.87
CA ILE A 145 13.16 8.12 -6.72
C ILE A 145 11.95 7.62 -5.89
N CYS A 146 12.19 7.17 -4.67
CA CYS A 146 11.16 6.87 -3.69
C CYS A 146 11.42 7.72 -2.44
N THR A 147 10.57 8.70 -2.20
CA THR A 147 10.68 9.58 -1.04
C THR A 147 10.00 8.97 0.18
N ALA A 148 10.27 9.52 1.38
CA ALA A 148 9.57 9.13 2.59
C ALA A 148 8.04 9.38 2.46
N GLU A 149 7.65 10.46 1.78
CA GLU A 149 6.24 10.76 1.46
C GLU A 149 5.61 9.64 0.63
N THR A 150 6.26 9.18 -0.43
CA THR A 150 5.77 8.06 -1.26
C THR A 150 5.56 6.80 -0.42
N GLY A 151 6.55 6.43 0.41
CA GLY A 151 6.44 5.27 1.29
C GLY A 151 5.31 5.41 2.32
N HIS A 152 5.14 6.59 2.92
CA HIS A 152 4.07 6.90 3.84
C HIS A 152 2.69 6.76 3.18
N ARG A 153 2.49 7.35 2.00
CA ARG A 153 1.22 7.26 1.26
C ARG A 153 0.89 5.83 0.85
N SER A 154 1.88 5.06 0.44
CA SER A 154 1.68 3.65 0.10
C SER A 154 1.23 2.81 1.30
N ALA A 155 1.71 3.11 2.51
CA ALA A 155 1.38 2.38 3.73
C ALA A 155 0.05 2.80 4.37
N THR A 156 -0.35 4.05 4.19
CA THR A 156 -1.53 4.65 4.84
C THR A 156 -2.81 3.81 4.75
N PRO A 157 -3.21 3.24 3.57
CA PRO A 157 -4.42 2.43 3.49
C PRO A 157 -4.41 1.19 4.39
N GLY A 158 -3.23 0.60 4.63
CA GLY A 158 -3.08 -0.55 5.54
C GLY A 158 -3.33 -0.16 6.99
N HIS A 159 -2.78 0.96 7.45
CA HIS A 159 -3.03 1.47 8.80
C HIS A 159 -4.51 1.80 9.03
N ILE A 160 -5.14 2.50 8.07
CA ILE A 160 -6.58 2.78 8.15
C ILE A 160 -7.40 1.48 8.09
N GLY A 161 -6.96 0.48 7.33
CA GLY A 161 -7.56 -0.85 7.28
C GLY A 161 -7.59 -1.53 8.66
N TYR A 162 -6.50 -1.47 9.42
CA TYR A 162 -6.48 -1.96 10.81
C TYR A 162 -7.45 -1.22 11.72
N VAL A 163 -7.55 0.11 11.59
CA VAL A 163 -8.52 0.91 12.37
C VAL A 163 -9.94 0.56 11.96
N SER A 164 -10.21 0.41 10.67
CA SER A 164 -11.50 -0.02 10.15
C SER A 164 -11.93 -1.37 10.70
N ASP A 165 -11.03 -2.36 10.71
CA ASP A 165 -11.30 -3.67 11.29
C ASP A 165 -11.61 -3.59 12.78
N LYS A 166 -10.77 -2.88 13.54
CA LYS A 166 -10.93 -2.72 14.98
C LYS A 166 -12.25 -2.04 15.38
N LEU A 167 -12.71 -1.09 14.57
CA LEU A 167 -13.94 -0.34 14.81
C LEU A 167 -15.18 -0.96 14.13
N GLY A 168 -14.99 -1.96 13.27
CA GLY A 168 -16.06 -2.64 12.55
C GLY A 168 -16.84 -1.74 11.58
N ARG A 169 -16.20 -0.69 11.06
CA ARG A 169 -16.82 0.25 10.13
C ARG A 169 -15.84 0.82 9.12
N ALA A 170 -16.36 1.29 7.99
CA ALA A 170 -15.59 2.03 7.00
C ALA A 170 -15.15 3.39 7.56
N ILE A 171 -13.93 3.80 7.26
CA ILE A 171 -13.32 5.07 7.67
C ILE A 171 -13.27 6.01 6.47
N LYS A 172 -13.88 7.19 6.59
CA LYS A 172 -13.70 8.28 5.64
C LYS A 172 -12.39 8.99 5.96
N TRP A 173 -11.58 9.25 4.93
CA TRP A 173 -10.25 9.81 5.07
C TRP A 173 -10.08 11.05 4.21
N ASP A 174 -9.46 12.08 4.75
CA ASP A 174 -8.99 13.24 4.01
C ASP A 174 -7.48 13.07 3.74
N PRO A 175 -7.07 12.72 2.51
CA PRO A 175 -5.65 12.48 2.21
C PRO A 175 -4.80 13.76 2.21
N ALA A 176 -5.40 14.94 2.12
CA ALA A 176 -4.68 16.20 2.16
C ALA A 176 -4.36 16.64 3.60
N LYS A 177 -5.29 16.40 4.52
CA LYS A 177 -5.13 16.74 5.94
C LYS A 177 -4.59 15.58 6.77
N GLU A 178 -4.64 14.37 6.23
CA GLU A 178 -4.30 13.11 6.92
C GLU A 178 -5.11 12.92 8.21
N GLU A 179 -6.43 13.02 8.08
CA GLU A 179 -7.37 12.88 9.20
C GLU A 179 -8.59 12.03 8.81
N CYS A 180 -9.18 11.37 9.82
CA CYS A 180 -10.43 10.64 9.68
C CYS A 180 -11.59 11.65 9.71
N VAL A 181 -12.32 11.76 8.59
CA VAL A 181 -13.37 12.78 8.44
C VAL A 181 -14.57 12.47 9.34
N GLY A 182 -14.75 13.31 10.36
CA GLY A 182 -15.86 13.20 11.30
C GLY A 182 -15.78 11.98 12.23
N ASP A 183 -14.61 11.36 12.41
CA ASP A 183 -14.40 10.17 13.24
C ASP A 183 -13.21 10.35 14.18
N ALA A 184 -13.43 11.05 15.30
CA ALA A 184 -12.40 11.32 16.29
C ALA A 184 -11.86 10.06 16.99
N GLU A 185 -12.64 8.98 17.06
CA GLU A 185 -12.21 7.71 17.62
C GLU A 185 -11.18 7.03 16.69
N ALA A 186 -11.46 7.00 15.41
CA ALA A 186 -10.54 6.48 14.40
C ALA A 186 -9.25 7.30 14.34
N ASP A 187 -9.36 8.62 14.36
CA ASP A 187 -8.22 9.53 14.36
C ASP A 187 -7.32 9.32 15.58
N LYS A 188 -7.93 9.14 16.76
CA LYS A 188 -7.19 8.83 17.98
C LYS A 188 -6.44 7.51 17.87
N LEU A 189 -7.05 6.47 17.31
CA LEU A 189 -6.39 5.17 17.13
C LEU A 189 -5.21 5.24 16.16
N LEU A 190 -5.30 6.03 15.10
CA LEU A 190 -4.21 6.21 14.12
C LEU A 190 -3.05 7.02 14.69
N LYS A 191 -3.34 8.05 15.49
CA LYS A 191 -2.34 9.05 15.93
C LYS A 191 -1.77 8.80 17.33
N THR A 192 -2.39 7.91 18.12
CA THR A 192 -1.93 7.65 19.49
C THR A 192 -0.79 6.62 19.47
N VAL A 193 0.35 7.02 20.00
CA VAL A 193 1.47 6.14 20.29
C VAL A 193 1.41 5.71 21.75
N ASN A 194 1.29 4.41 22.00
CA ASN A 194 1.34 3.86 23.35
C ASN A 194 2.80 3.55 23.72
N TYR A 195 3.44 4.50 24.38
CA TYR A 195 4.79 4.28 24.91
C TYR A 195 4.77 3.31 26.08
N ARG A 196 5.83 2.52 26.20
CA ARG A 196 6.04 1.60 27.33
C ARG A 196 7.04 2.16 28.32
N GLY A 197 6.71 2.10 29.61
CA GLY A 197 7.56 2.62 30.67
C GLY A 197 7.85 4.10 30.49
N ASP A 198 9.12 4.47 30.65
CA ASP A 198 9.57 5.86 30.60
C ASP A 198 9.94 6.34 29.17
N TRP A 199 9.78 5.50 28.15
CA TRP A 199 10.07 5.87 26.77
C TRP A 199 9.07 6.92 26.27
N LYS A 200 9.61 8.02 25.75
CA LYS A 200 8.84 9.10 25.11
C LYS A 200 9.57 9.55 23.87
N PHE A 201 8.83 9.90 22.83
CA PHE A 201 9.36 10.64 21.71
C PHE A 201 9.06 12.12 21.94
N GLU A 202 10.10 12.92 22.13
CA GLU A 202 10.03 14.36 22.20
C GLU A 202 10.36 14.91 20.81
N ALA A 203 9.36 15.49 20.12
CA ALA A 203 9.50 16.10 18.81
C ALA A 203 9.98 17.55 18.92
#